data_3d1301c1e9109d53e31c5a8aed4d6cc4
#
_entry.id   3d1301c1e9109d53e31c5a8aed4d6cc4
#
_cell.length_a   1.000
_cell.length_b   1.000
_cell.length_c   1.000
_cell.angle_alpha   90.00
_cell.angle_beta   90.00
_cell.angle_gamma   90.00
#
_symmetry.space_group_name_H-M   'P 1'
#
loop_
_entity.id
_entity.type
_entity.pdbx_description
1 polymer ?
#
loop_
_entity_poly.entity_id
_entity_poly.type
_entity_poly.pdbx_seq_one_letter_code
_entity_poly.pdbx_strand_id
1 'polypeptide(L)' 'MLTCSAKGCRAEAEYGVVWNNPKVHTPERRKVWLACADHRESLSSFLDLRGFLIEAVPVAELTERDG' A
#
# COMPACT_ATOMS: atom_id res chain seq x y z
N MET A 1 1.13 16.59 2.93
CA MET A 1 0.20 15.79 2.13
C MET A 1 0.87 14.51 1.66
N LEU A 2 0.11 13.42 1.62
CA LEU A 2 0.64 12.14 1.16
C LEU A 2 0.52 12.03 -0.36
N THR A 3 1.54 11.50 -1.00
CA THR A 3 1.61 11.40 -2.45
C THR A 3 1.58 9.93 -2.87
N CYS A 4 0.88 9.64 -3.97
CA CYS A 4 0.85 8.30 -4.55
C CYS A 4 2.26 7.79 -4.83
N SER A 5 2.51 6.52 -4.49
CA SER A 5 3.84 5.92 -4.64
C SER A 5 4.07 5.32 -6.03
N ALA A 6 3.09 5.33 -6.90
CA ALA A 6 3.28 4.82 -8.25
C ALA A 6 4.32 5.66 -8.99
N LYS A 7 5.19 4.99 -9.76
CA LYS A 7 6.28 5.68 -10.44
C LYS A 7 5.73 6.76 -11.37
N GLY A 8 6.24 7.97 -11.19
CA GLY A 8 5.83 9.11 -12.00
C GLY A 8 4.52 9.75 -11.59
N CYS A 9 3.81 9.19 -10.60
CA CYS A 9 2.55 9.77 -10.15
C CYS A 9 2.79 10.77 -9.03
N ARG A 10 2.15 11.95 -9.11
CA ARG A 10 2.24 12.98 -8.09
C ARG A 10 0.88 13.31 -7.50
N ALA A 11 -0.12 12.49 -7.79
CA ALA A 11 -1.46 12.71 -7.26
C ALA A 11 -1.48 12.50 -5.75
N GLU A 12 -2.43 13.14 -5.07
CA GLU A 12 -2.60 12.94 -3.64
C GLU A 12 -3.04 11.50 -3.37
N ALA A 13 -2.42 10.87 -2.40
CA ALA A 13 -2.77 9.52 -2.03
C ALA A 13 -4.10 9.51 -1.27
N GLU A 14 -4.97 8.57 -1.64
CA GLU A 14 -6.26 8.39 -0.99
C GLU A 14 -6.34 7.07 -0.25
N TYR A 15 -5.46 6.11 -0.59
CA TYR A 15 -5.47 4.76 -0.01
C TYR A 15 -4.07 4.35 0.43
N GLY A 16 -4.04 3.50 1.44
CA GLY A 16 -2.83 2.80 1.82
C GLY A 16 -2.99 1.33 1.45
N VAL A 17 -2.12 0.83 0.59
CA VAL A 17 -2.10 -0.58 0.20
C VAL A 17 -1.17 -1.29 1.15
N VAL A 18 -1.72 -2.10 2.05
CA VAL A 18 -0.97 -2.77 3.11
C VAL A 18 -0.50 -4.13 2.60
N TRP A 19 0.78 -4.42 2.81
CA TRP A 19 1.37 -5.64 2.31
C TRP A 19 2.48 -6.15 3.22
N ASN A 20 2.90 -7.40 3.00
CA ASN A 20 3.99 -8.03 3.74
C ASN A 20 4.69 -9.02 2.82
N ASN A 21 6.02 -9.00 2.82
CA ASN A 21 6.81 -9.99 2.11
C ASN A 21 7.37 -10.97 3.15
N PRO A 22 6.82 -12.19 3.27
CA PRO A 22 7.21 -13.12 4.33
C PRO A 22 8.66 -13.58 4.25
N LYS A 23 9.34 -13.35 3.13
CA LYS A 23 10.75 -13.70 2.98
C LYS A 23 11.67 -12.70 3.65
N VAL A 24 11.22 -11.46 3.85
CA VAL A 24 12.07 -10.38 4.41
C VAL A 24 11.42 -9.67 5.59
N HIS A 25 10.14 -9.93 5.84
CA HIS A 25 9.42 -9.29 6.95
C HIS A 25 8.88 -10.34 7.91
N THR A 26 8.74 -9.97 9.19
CA THR A 26 8.03 -10.81 10.16
C THR A 26 6.53 -10.73 9.85
N PRO A 27 5.73 -11.73 10.31
CA PRO A 27 4.28 -11.73 10.03
C PRO A 27 3.54 -10.49 10.54
N GLU A 28 4.06 -9.84 11.57
CA GLU A 28 3.42 -8.66 12.16
C GLU A 28 3.74 -7.38 11.41
N ARG A 29 4.72 -7.40 10.51
CA ARG A 29 5.13 -6.20 9.78
C ARG A 29 4.07 -5.82 8.75
N ARG A 30 3.61 -4.57 8.81
CA ARG A 30 2.65 -4.04 7.86
C ARG A 30 3.31 -2.91 7.09
N LYS A 31 3.72 -3.20 5.87
CA LYS A 31 4.26 -2.19 4.97
C LYS A 31 3.11 -1.53 4.23
N VAL A 32 3.30 -0.28 3.85
CA VAL A 32 2.25 0.48 3.16
C VAL A 32 2.81 1.15 1.91
N TRP A 33 2.11 0.98 0.80
CA TRP A 33 2.31 1.78 -0.40
C TRP A 33 1.13 2.73 -0.51
N LEU A 34 1.41 4.01 -0.62
CA LEU A 34 0.37 5.03 -0.80
C LEU A 34 -0.11 5.01 -2.24
N ALA A 35 -1.41 5.14 -2.45
CA ALA A 35 -2.00 5.06 -3.78
C ALA A 35 -3.11 6.10 -3.95
N CYS A 36 -3.13 6.77 -5.10
CA CYS A 36 -4.28 7.56 -5.49
C CYS A 36 -5.39 6.62 -5.99
N ALA A 37 -6.59 7.16 -6.22
CA ALA A 37 -7.72 6.35 -6.67
C ALA A 37 -7.42 5.60 -7.97
N ASP A 38 -6.65 6.21 -8.87
CA ASP A 38 -6.33 5.60 -10.17
C ASP A 38 -5.32 4.45 -10.05
N HIS A 39 -4.46 4.47 -9.04
CA HIS A 39 -3.41 3.47 -8.90
C HIS A 39 -3.66 2.44 -7.81
N ARG A 40 -4.72 2.60 -7.03
CA ARG A 40 -5.05 1.66 -5.97
C ARG A 40 -5.13 0.23 -6.49
N GLU A 41 -5.85 0.04 -7.59
CA GLU A 41 -6.05 -1.30 -8.13
C GLU A 41 -4.76 -1.86 -8.72
N SER A 42 -4.00 -1.08 -9.48
CA SER A 42 -2.77 -1.56 -10.09
C SER A 42 -1.72 -1.93 -9.06
N LEU A 43 -1.55 -1.13 -8.02
CA LEU A 43 -0.60 -1.42 -6.95
C LEU A 43 -1.06 -2.64 -6.14
N SER A 44 -2.35 -2.76 -5.88
CA SER A 44 -2.90 -3.92 -5.17
C SER A 44 -2.70 -5.20 -5.97
N SER A 45 -2.98 -5.15 -7.28
CA SER A 45 -2.81 -6.32 -8.15
C SER A 45 -1.37 -6.76 -8.23
N PHE A 46 -0.44 -5.82 -8.30
CA PHE A 46 0.99 -6.11 -8.32
C PHE A 46 1.40 -6.92 -7.08
N LEU A 47 0.93 -6.50 -5.92
CA LEU A 47 1.26 -7.17 -4.66
C LEU A 47 0.50 -8.49 -4.51
N ASP A 48 -0.75 -8.52 -4.98
CA ASP A 48 -1.59 -9.72 -4.88
C ASP A 48 -1.02 -10.88 -5.72
N LEU A 49 -0.52 -10.58 -6.91
CA LEU A 49 0.13 -11.58 -7.76
C LEU A 49 1.32 -12.24 -7.09
N ARG A 50 1.95 -11.56 -6.14
CA ARG A 50 3.09 -12.08 -5.39
C ARG A 50 2.69 -12.70 -4.06
N GLY A 51 1.40 -12.66 -3.72
CA GLY A 51 0.92 -13.15 -2.45
C GLY A 51 1.27 -12.26 -1.27
N PHE A 52 1.60 -10.98 -1.53
CA PHE A 52 2.02 -10.05 -0.48
C PHE A 52 0.90 -9.15 0.03
N LEU A 53 -0.16 -9.00 -0.74
CA LEU A 53 -1.25 -8.08 -0.40
C LEU A 53 -1.99 -8.51 0.86
N ILE A 54 -2.19 -7.57 1.78
CA ILE A 54 -3.02 -7.79 2.96
C ILE A 54 -4.38 -7.11 2.75
N GLU A 55 -4.37 -5.79 2.53
CA GLU A 55 -5.60 -5.03 2.34
C GLU A 55 -5.27 -3.66 1.76
N ALA A 56 -6.28 -2.99 1.24
CA ALA A 56 -6.18 -1.60 0.83
C ALA A 56 -7.23 -0.82 1.63
N VAL A 57 -6.79 0.21 2.34
CA VAL A 57 -7.66 1.00 3.22
C VAL A 57 -7.52 2.49 2.91
N PRO A 58 -8.53 3.31 3.19
CA PRO A 58 -8.40 4.76 3.09
C PRO A 58 -7.26 5.26 3.97
N VAL A 59 -6.53 6.28 3.53
CA VAL A 59 -5.39 6.78 4.32
C VAL A 59 -5.81 7.22 5.71
N ALA A 60 -7.03 7.65 5.90
CA ALA A 60 -7.54 8.05 7.21
C ALA A 60 -7.60 6.89 8.21
N GLU A 61 -7.56 5.64 7.72
CA GLU A 61 -7.62 4.46 8.57
C GLU A 61 -6.23 3.87 8.87
N LEU A 62 -5.18 4.45 8.31
CA LEU A 62 -3.82 4.01 8.60
C LEU A 62 -3.45 4.39 10.03
N THR A 63 -2.68 3.51 10.68
CA THR A 63 -2.24 3.71 12.07
C THR A 63 -0.72 3.78 12.13
N GLU A 64 -0.18 4.06 13.31
CA GLU A 64 1.27 4.09 13.52
C GLU A 64 1.96 2.76 13.24
N ARG A 65 1.21 1.66 13.25
CA ARG A 65 1.74 0.34 12.96
C ARG A 65 1.93 0.12 11.47
N ASP A 66 1.28 0.94 10.66
CA ASP A 66 1.32 0.82 9.20
C ASP A 66 2.43 1.70 8.65
N GLY A 67 3.28 1.13 7.82
CA GLY A 67 4.33 1.97 7.27
C GLY A 67 5.57 1.27 6.83
#